data_07c1d6850fd7c07c1a643f4a7d192ae6
#
_entry.id   07c1d6850fd7c07c1a643f4a7d192ae6
#
_cell.length_a   1.000
_cell.length_b   1.000
_cell.length_c   1.000
_cell.angle_alpha   90.00
_cell.angle_beta   90.00
_cell.angle_gamma   90.00
#
_symmetry.space_group_name_H-M   'P 1'
#
loop_
_entity.id
_entity.type
_entity.pdbx_description
1 polymer ?
#
loop_
_entity_poly.entity_id
_entity_poly.type
_entity_poly.pdbx_seq_one_letter_code
_entity_poly.pdbx_strand_id
1 'polypeptide(L)'
;MKKILLLIFGLFTMLSYSQDNSDAELLLNKVSENIKNYENIYINYAYTLQNIEEDINQTNNGSFVTEDEKWRFEMLGVTRIFDGNKLYSISPDDEEVTISSQDPEDETTITPNKMLYFYEEGY
;
A
#
# COMPACT_ATOMS: atom_id res chain seq x y z
N MET A 1 30.09 46.17 0.69
CA MET A 1 28.87 45.77 -0.02
C MET A 1 28.89 44.31 -0.51
N LYS A 2 29.95 43.81 -1.17
CA LYS A 2 30.02 42.40 -1.61
C LYS A 2 29.91 41.36 -0.48
N LYS A 3 30.45 41.65 0.71
CA LYS A 3 30.38 40.76 1.86
C LYS A 3 28.98 40.69 2.50
N ILE A 4 28.24 41.78 2.45
CA ILE A 4 26.84 41.84 2.95
C ILE A 4 25.92 41.10 2.00
N LEU A 5 26.15 41.18 0.70
CA LEU A 5 25.38 40.47 -0.32
C LEU A 5 25.53 38.93 -0.19
N LEU A 6 26.74 38.46 0.11
CA LEU A 6 27.04 37.06 0.37
C LEU A 6 26.35 36.52 1.65
N LEU A 7 26.23 37.37 2.68
CA LEU A 7 25.56 37.02 3.93
C LEU A 7 24.03 36.91 3.73
N ILE A 8 23.44 37.80 2.92
CA ILE A 8 22.02 37.76 2.59
C ILE A 8 21.70 36.53 1.73
N PHE A 9 22.58 36.19 0.77
CA PHE A 9 22.39 34.99 -0.06
C PHE A 9 22.49 33.67 0.74
N GLY A 10 23.39 33.62 1.75
CA GLY A 10 23.52 32.50 2.67
C GLY A 10 22.31 32.31 3.59
N LEU A 11 21.62 33.40 3.98
CA LEU A 11 20.41 33.33 4.79
C LEU A 11 19.21 32.79 4.00
N PHE A 12 19.14 33.04 2.70
CA PHE A 12 18.04 32.62 1.83
C PHE A 12 18.04 31.09 1.56
N THR A 13 19.21 30.45 1.63
CA THR A 13 19.33 29.00 1.42
C THR A 13 18.87 28.16 2.63
N MET A 14 18.74 28.76 3.81
CA MET A 14 18.27 28.06 5.02
C MET A 14 16.74 27.97 5.12
N LEU A 15 15.99 28.69 4.30
CA LEU A 15 14.52 28.69 4.33
C LEU A 15 13.90 27.57 3.48
N SER A 16 14.69 26.74 2.79
CA SER A 16 14.20 25.73 1.85
C SER A 16 13.96 24.33 2.48
N TYR A 17 14.12 24.16 3.77
CA TYR A 17 14.05 22.84 4.45
C TYR A 17 12.82 22.64 5.33
N SER A 18 11.72 23.33 5.06
CA SER A 18 10.48 23.04 5.77
C SER A 18 9.39 22.60 4.81
N GLN A 19 9.54 21.42 4.22
CA GLN A 19 8.37 20.68 3.81
C GLN A 19 7.91 19.92 5.06
N ASP A 20 6.90 20.47 5.69
CA ASP A 20 6.26 19.89 6.85
C ASP A 20 5.49 18.65 6.40
N ASN A 21 6.03 17.47 6.70
CA ASN A 21 5.36 16.19 6.46
C ASN A 21 4.15 16.00 7.40
N SER A 22 3.91 16.96 8.29
CA SER A 22 2.85 16.89 9.30
C SER A 22 1.45 16.76 8.69
N ASP A 23 1.17 17.43 7.57
CA ASP A 23 -0.14 17.38 6.93
C ASP A 23 -0.40 16.02 6.27
N ALA A 24 0.63 15.42 5.67
CA ALA A 24 0.55 14.08 5.10
C ALA A 24 0.37 13.02 6.19
N GLU A 25 1.12 13.12 7.27
CA GLU A 25 1.02 12.24 8.44
C GLU A 25 -0.35 12.35 9.12
N LEU A 26 -0.86 13.57 9.32
CA LEU A 26 -2.20 13.81 9.85
C LEU A 26 -3.30 13.20 8.97
N LEU A 27 -3.16 13.30 7.65
CA LEU A 27 -4.10 12.70 6.71
C LEU A 27 -4.08 11.17 6.79
N LEU A 28 -2.90 10.57 6.80
CA LEU A 28 -2.71 9.13 6.90
C LEU A 28 -3.26 8.59 8.23
N ASN A 29 -2.99 9.26 9.34
CA ASN A 29 -3.51 8.90 10.66
C ASN A 29 -5.05 8.93 10.68
N LYS A 30 -5.65 9.96 10.08
CA LYS A 30 -7.10 10.06 9.97
C LYS A 30 -7.71 8.96 9.10
N VAL A 31 -7.03 8.56 8.03
CA VAL A 31 -7.43 7.42 7.19
C VAL A 31 -7.36 6.13 7.99
N SER A 32 -6.26 5.90 8.71
CA SER A 32 -6.09 4.72 9.58
C SER A 32 -7.17 4.63 10.66
N GLU A 33 -7.45 5.72 11.35
CA GLU A 33 -8.53 5.76 12.35
C GLU A 33 -9.89 5.41 11.75
N ASN A 34 -10.20 5.91 10.56
CA ASN A 34 -11.44 5.57 9.88
C ASN A 34 -11.49 4.09 9.49
N ILE A 35 -10.39 3.55 8.96
CA ILE A 35 -10.30 2.14 8.56
C ILE A 35 -10.50 1.21 9.78
N LYS A 36 -9.91 1.54 10.93
CA LYS A 36 -10.04 0.75 12.17
C LYS A 36 -11.48 0.71 12.73
N ASN A 37 -12.33 1.66 12.33
CA ASN A 37 -13.73 1.72 12.76
C ASN A 37 -14.70 0.91 11.87
N TYR A 38 -14.23 0.35 10.76
CA TYR A 38 -15.08 -0.47 9.88
C TYR A 38 -14.98 -1.94 10.28
N GLU A 39 -16.12 -2.62 10.38
CA GLU A 39 -16.20 -4.07 10.60
C GLU A 39 -15.74 -4.85 9.36
N ASN A 40 -15.97 -4.30 8.19
CA ASN A 40 -15.51 -4.85 6.92
C ASN A 40 -15.12 -3.74 5.96
N ILE A 41 -14.22 -4.05 5.03
CA ILE A 41 -13.71 -3.12 4.05
C ILE A 41 -13.78 -3.79 2.69
N TYR A 42 -14.32 -3.07 1.69
CA TYR A 42 -14.29 -3.45 0.29
C TYR A 42 -13.60 -2.36 -0.52
N ILE A 43 -12.57 -2.73 -1.24
CA ILE A 43 -11.77 -1.81 -2.07
C ILE A 43 -11.70 -2.35 -3.49
N ASN A 44 -12.04 -1.51 -4.47
CA ASN A 44 -11.65 -1.70 -5.86
C ASN A 44 -10.43 -0.85 -6.15
N TYR A 45 -9.45 -1.39 -6.82
CA TYR A 45 -8.24 -0.68 -7.18
C TYR A 45 -7.87 -0.92 -8.64
N ALA A 46 -7.16 0.04 -9.21
CA ALA A 46 -6.46 -0.13 -10.47
C ALA A 46 -4.96 0.05 -10.21
N TYR A 47 -4.13 -0.82 -10.75
CA TYR A 47 -2.70 -0.63 -10.72
C TYR A 47 -2.14 -0.56 -12.14
N THR A 48 -1.18 0.31 -12.34
CA THR A 48 -0.54 0.52 -13.64
C THR A 48 0.94 0.16 -13.53
N LEU A 49 1.37 -0.76 -14.39
CA LEU A 49 2.78 -1.04 -14.60
C LEU A 49 3.26 -0.22 -15.79
N GLN A 50 4.22 0.66 -15.56
CA GLN A 50 4.79 1.49 -16.60
C GLN A 50 6.31 1.30 -16.66
N ASN A 51 6.81 0.96 -17.85
CA ASN A 51 8.23 0.98 -18.17
C ASN A 51 8.41 1.72 -19.50
N ILE A 52 8.96 2.93 -19.43
CA ILE A 52 9.11 3.81 -20.60
C ILE A 52 10.18 3.27 -21.56
N GLU A 53 11.20 2.60 -21.05
CA GLU A 53 12.30 2.08 -21.88
C GLU A 53 11.87 0.88 -22.73
N GLU A 54 10.91 0.09 -22.25
CA GLU A 54 10.39 -1.10 -22.93
C GLU A 54 8.99 -0.91 -23.53
N ASP A 55 8.49 0.33 -23.54
CA ASP A 55 7.13 0.68 -24.02
C ASP A 55 6.01 -0.16 -23.38
N ILE A 56 6.18 -0.47 -22.09
CA ILE A 56 5.18 -1.18 -21.30
C ILE A 56 4.29 -0.16 -20.60
N ASN A 57 3.00 -0.26 -20.83
CA ASN A 57 1.97 0.51 -20.11
C ASN A 57 0.72 -0.35 -19.97
N GLN A 58 0.59 -1.04 -18.83
CA GLN A 58 -0.50 -1.97 -18.56
C GLN A 58 -1.25 -1.53 -17.31
N THR A 59 -2.56 -1.37 -17.43
CA THR A 59 -3.44 -1.10 -16.29
C THR A 59 -4.33 -2.31 -16.05
N ASN A 60 -4.33 -2.78 -14.81
CA ASN A 60 -5.13 -3.91 -14.37
C ASN A 60 -5.98 -3.48 -13.18
N ASN A 61 -7.17 -4.06 -13.07
CA ASN A 61 -8.08 -3.83 -11.96
C ASN A 61 -8.06 -5.04 -11.03
N GLY A 62 -8.31 -4.78 -9.76
CA GLY A 62 -8.45 -5.81 -8.76
C GLY A 62 -9.43 -5.39 -7.68
N SER A 63 -9.72 -6.31 -6.78
CA SER A 63 -10.57 -6.06 -5.62
C SER A 63 -9.98 -6.68 -4.37
N PHE A 64 -10.30 -6.07 -3.24
CA PHE A 64 -9.93 -6.53 -1.92
C PHE A 64 -11.12 -6.41 -0.98
N VAL A 65 -11.39 -7.47 -0.24
CA VAL A 65 -12.40 -7.50 0.83
C VAL A 65 -11.74 -8.05 2.07
N THR A 66 -11.97 -7.41 3.21
CA THR A 66 -11.54 -7.92 4.51
C THR A 66 -12.64 -7.80 5.55
N GLU A 67 -12.70 -8.78 6.45
CA GLU A 67 -13.55 -8.84 7.63
C GLU A 67 -12.77 -9.58 8.71
N ASP A 68 -12.41 -8.90 9.78
CA ASP A 68 -11.51 -9.41 10.82
C ASP A 68 -10.18 -9.91 10.22
N GLU A 69 -9.81 -11.16 10.48
CA GLU A 69 -8.60 -11.80 9.94
C GLU A 69 -8.81 -12.41 8.55
N LYS A 70 -10.06 -12.51 8.08
CA LYS A 70 -10.40 -13.10 6.79
C LYS A 70 -10.30 -12.08 5.69
N TRP A 71 -9.84 -12.52 4.52
CA TRP A 71 -9.77 -11.64 3.37
C TRP A 71 -9.88 -12.38 2.04
N ARG A 72 -10.33 -11.66 1.03
CA ARG A 72 -10.32 -12.06 -0.36
C ARG A 72 -9.62 -10.98 -1.17
N PHE A 73 -8.68 -11.40 -1.98
CA PHE A 73 -7.87 -10.52 -2.82
C PHE A 73 -7.89 -11.06 -4.26
N GLU A 74 -8.16 -10.18 -5.21
CA GLU A 74 -8.22 -10.52 -6.62
C GLU A 74 -7.29 -9.62 -7.41
N MET A 75 -6.35 -10.23 -8.12
CA MET A 75 -5.35 -9.54 -8.93
C MET A 75 -4.89 -10.43 -10.09
N LEU A 76 -4.81 -9.88 -11.32
CA LEU A 76 -4.31 -10.57 -12.51
C LEU A 76 -5.02 -11.91 -12.81
N GLY A 77 -6.32 -11.98 -12.58
CA GLY A 77 -7.09 -13.20 -12.80
C GLY A 77 -6.93 -14.27 -11.70
N VAL A 78 -6.05 -14.06 -10.73
CA VAL A 78 -5.87 -14.94 -9.57
C VAL A 78 -6.69 -14.41 -8.39
N THR A 79 -7.50 -15.28 -7.80
CA THR A 79 -8.22 -14.99 -6.56
C THR A 79 -7.54 -15.70 -5.40
N ARG A 80 -7.21 -14.96 -4.35
CA ARG A 80 -6.71 -15.49 -3.08
C ARG A 80 -7.73 -15.25 -1.99
N ILE A 81 -7.98 -16.28 -1.19
CA ILE A 81 -8.94 -16.24 -0.08
C ILE A 81 -8.25 -16.81 1.15
N PHE A 82 -8.24 -16.04 2.23
CA PHE A 82 -7.83 -16.51 3.54
C PHE A 82 -9.05 -16.60 4.46
N ASP A 83 -9.29 -17.76 5.02
CA ASP A 83 -10.47 -18.04 5.85
C ASP A 83 -10.21 -17.89 7.36
N GLY A 84 -9.02 -17.37 7.73
CA GLY A 84 -8.52 -17.27 9.09
C GLY A 84 -7.61 -18.44 9.49
N ASN A 85 -7.47 -19.46 8.63
CA ASN A 85 -6.62 -20.64 8.89
C ASN A 85 -5.86 -21.10 7.63
N LYS A 86 -6.55 -21.14 6.49
CA LYS A 86 -6.00 -21.61 5.22
C LYS A 86 -6.07 -20.54 4.17
N LEU A 87 -5.05 -20.54 3.30
CA LEU A 87 -4.98 -19.73 2.10
C LEU A 87 -5.35 -20.59 0.88
N TYR A 88 -6.35 -20.15 0.16
CA TYR A 88 -6.80 -20.70 -1.11
C TYR A 88 -6.33 -19.78 -2.23
N SER A 89 -5.61 -20.30 -3.20
CA SER A 89 -5.19 -19.59 -4.41
C SER A 89 -5.87 -20.22 -5.61
N ILE A 90 -6.70 -19.48 -6.28
CA ILE A 90 -7.54 -19.95 -7.39
C ILE A 90 -7.05 -19.26 -8.66
N SER A 91 -6.53 -20.04 -9.62
CA SER A 91 -6.12 -19.61 -10.95
C SER A 91 -7.02 -20.25 -11.99
N PRO A 92 -8.09 -19.57 -12.44
CA PRO A 92 -9.02 -20.14 -13.41
C PRO A 92 -8.37 -20.45 -14.77
N ASP A 93 -7.40 -19.63 -15.19
CA ASP A 93 -6.70 -19.82 -16.46
C ASP A 93 -5.84 -21.08 -16.49
N ASP A 94 -5.29 -21.46 -15.33
CA ASP A 94 -4.50 -22.68 -15.16
C ASP A 94 -5.36 -23.89 -14.69
N GLU A 95 -6.66 -23.68 -14.46
CA GLU A 95 -7.59 -24.66 -13.88
C GLU A 95 -7.07 -25.24 -12.54
N GLU A 96 -6.36 -24.40 -11.75
CA GLU A 96 -5.68 -24.83 -10.53
C GLU A 96 -6.27 -24.15 -9.28
N VAL A 97 -6.37 -24.94 -8.20
CA VAL A 97 -6.64 -24.46 -6.84
C VAL A 97 -5.58 -24.99 -5.90
N THR A 98 -4.77 -24.09 -5.35
CA THR A 98 -3.76 -24.41 -4.35
C THR A 98 -4.29 -24.07 -2.96
N ILE A 99 -4.13 -25.00 -2.01
CA ILE A 99 -4.50 -24.80 -0.61
C ILE A 99 -3.26 -24.94 0.25
N SER A 100 -2.94 -23.91 1.04
CA SER A 100 -1.80 -23.89 1.94
C SER A 100 -2.21 -23.39 3.32
N SER A 101 -1.47 -23.80 4.36
CA SER A 101 -1.56 -23.16 5.67
C SER A 101 -0.72 -21.88 5.63
N GLN A 102 -1.31 -20.77 6.09
CA GLN A 102 -0.60 -19.52 6.29
C GLN A 102 -0.39 -19.31 7.78
N ASP A 103 0.84 -19.03 8.17
CA ASP A 103 1.14 -18.59 9.53
C ASP A 103 0.76 -17.11 9.65
N PRO A 104 -0.22 -16.75 10.50
CA PRO A 104 -0.58 -15.35 10.71
C PRO A 104 0.57 -14.51 11.30
N GLU A 105 1.50 -15.18 12.00
CA GLU A 105 2.67 -14.54 12.62
C GLU A 105 3.87 -14.42 11.66
N ASP A 106 3.76 -14.93 10.43
CA ASP A 106 4.81 -14.75 9.42
C ASP A 106 4.90 -13.28 8.97
N GLU A 107 5.88 -12.58 9.51
CA GLU A 107 6.14 -11.17 9.18
C GLU A 107 6.64 -10.99 7.74
N THR A 108 7.14 -12.04 7.10
CA THR A 108 7.69 -11.96 5.73
C THR A 108 6.58 -11.96 4.68
N THR A 109 5.40 -12.45 5.02
CA THR A 109 4.27 -12.49 4.09
C THR A 109 3.54 -11.16 4.08
N ILE A 110 3.52 -10.50 2.93
CA ILE A 110 2.70 -9.31 2.69
C ILE A 110 1.26 -9.75 2.51
N THR A 111 0.42 -9.47 3.50
CA THR A 111 -1.03 -9.68 3.40
C THR A 111 -1.72 -8.38 3.01
N PRO A 112 -2.90 -8.44 2.37
CA PRO A 112 -3.65 -7.23 2.07
C PRO A 112 -3.96 -6.38 3.31
N ASN A 113 -4.20 -7.01 4.46
CA ASN A 113 -4.40 -6.29 5.72
C ASN A 113 -3.15 -5.53 6.15
N LYS A 114 -1.96 -6.13 6.02
CA LYS A 114 -0.68 -5.44 6.31
C LYS A 114 -0.47 -4.23 5.38
N MET A 115 -0.89 -4.32 4.13
CA MET A 115 -0.76 -3.20 3.17
C MET A 115 -1.57 -1.96 3.58
N LEU A 116 -2.66 -2.11 4.34
CA LEU A 116 -3.45 -0.97 4.82
C LEU A 116 -2.73 -0.17 5.92
N TYR A 117 -1.76 -0.78 6.61
CA TYR A 117 -1.11 -0.21 7.78
C TYR A 117 0.41 -0.09 7.66
N PHE A 118 1.00 -0.47 6.52
CA PHE A 118 2.46 -0.53 6.38
C PHE A 118 3.15 0.84 6.58
N TYR A 119 2.46 1.95 6.35
CA TYR A 119 2.99 3.29 6.58
C TYR A 119 3.16 3.62 8.08
N GLU A 120 2.49 2.87 9.00
CA GLU A 120 2.66 3.02 10.46
C GLU A 120 4.00 2.46 10.93
N GLU A 121 4.63 1.57 10.16
CA GLU A 121 5.90 0.91 10.49
C GLU A 121 7.15 1.76 10.15
N GLY A 122 6.97 2.99 9.66
CA GLY A 122 8.03 3.98 9.50
C GLY A 122 8.95 3.74 8.29
N TYR A 123 8.46 4.09 7.13
CA TYR A 123 9.25 4.26 5.91
C TYR A 123 9.60 5.72 5.69
#